data_851058ba97fbf4f7ff3a176884769674
#
_entry.id   851058ba97fbf4f7ff3a176884769674
#
_cell.length_a   1.000
_cell.length_b   1.000
_cell.length_c   1.000
_cell.angle_alpha   90.00
_cell.angle_beta   90.00
_cell.angle_gamma   90.00
#
_symmetry.space_group_name_H-M   'P 1'
#
loop_
_entity.id
_entity.type
_entity.pdbx_description
1 polymer ?
#
loop_
_entity_poly.entity_id
_entity_poly.type
_entity_poly.pdbx_seq_one_letter_code
_entity_poly.pdbx_strand_id
1 'polypeptide(L)'
;MESLIGRSFDVIALNEQKKKKRKFILITIAVIFVCAAIFYLGFHWFVNRKYSSYKVEYSTYVKDGNSMKYIAYDDGIIRYGRDGVTAVDRKGQSVWSGSYDMAEPKADACGSSVVVADIGGKDLFAYKGEDTGVSFSVDYPIVQACISEQGVVAVVMEENSSNTIALYDPFQKSEQLLAEIPTNVEDGYPVDVDLSPDGSSVVAAYLCVTAGTAQSRVAFYNFTDVGKNANCLVGAHNYNDTLISKVSFMGNSDVCLFGESGFYLWTNMKQPKQAGKKEFKEEIQSAFLDDAHVGVILQKNSDTGLMKVYTADGAEVLNTSVASDYTNVQIAGGEILLCSTTHCAVYRLNGVKKFDKTLKSQISYFFPANKTN
;
A
#
# COMPACT_ATOMS: atom_id res chain seq x y z
N MET A 1 83.29 13.70 17.84
CA MET A 1 82.38 14.84 17.94
C MET A 1 81.42 14.95 16.73
N GLU A 2 81.85 14.57 15.54
CA GLU A 2 80.97 14.57 14.31
C GLU A 2 79.75 13.58 14.32
N SER A 3 79.83 12.41 15.00
CA SER A 3 78.76 11.44 15.04
C SER A 3 77.57 11.85 15.92
N LEU A 4 77.77 12.77 16.84
CA LEU A 4 76.68 13.27 17.72
C LEU A 4 75.92 14.43 17.05
N ILE A 5 76.54 15.19 16.21
CA ILE A 5 75.91 16.29 15.46
C ILE A 5 75.02 15.72 14.34
N GLY A 6 75.49 14.71 13.61
CA GLY A 6 74.67 14.04 12.59
C GLY A 6 73.34 13.44 13.11
N ARG A 7 73.37 12.78 14.29
CA ARG A 7 72.16 12.22 14.94
C ARG A 7 71.16 13.27 15.38
N SER A 8 71.64 14.46 15.80
CA SER A 8 70.75 15.57 16.20
C SER A 8 69.99 16.18 15.01
N PHE A 9 70.61 16.28 13.85
CA PHE A 9 70.01 16.77 12.62
C PHE A 9 68.99 15.82 12.09
N ASP A 10 69.21 14.48 12.14
CA ASP A 10 68.25 13.46 11.70
C ASP A 10 66.99 13.46 12.60
N VAL A 11 67.13 13.63 13.91
CA VAL A 11 66.00 13.71 14.85
C VAL A 11 65.15 14.95 14.61
N ILE A 12 65.77 16.09 14.31
CA ILE A 12 65.09 17.37 13.98
C ILE A 12 64.29 17.19 12.67
N ALA A 13 64.93 16.65 11.63
CA ALA A 13 64.29 16.40 10.34
C ALA A 13 63.08 15.44 10.45
N LEU A 14 63.22 14.37 11.24
CA LEU A 14 62.13 13.41 11.53
C LEU A 14 60.97 14.07 12.28
N ASN A 15 61.24 14.93 13.23
CA ASN A 15 60.22 15.67 13.98
C ASN A 15 59.48 16.70 13.07
N GLU A 16 60.18 17.35 12.19
CA GLU A 16 59.56 18.24 11.20
C GLU A 16 58.66 17.48 10.20
N GLN A 17 59.09 16.32 9.72
CA GLN A 17 58.29 15.47 8.88
C GLN A 17 57.05 14.96 9.60
N LYS A 18 57.17 14.57 10.88
CA LYS A 18 56.00 14.17 11.70
C LYS A 18 55.03 15.34 11.92
N LYS A 19 55.53 16.56 12.15
CA LYS A 19 54.66 17.76 12.24
C LYS A 19 53.95 18.07 10.94
N LYS A 20 54.63 17.97 9.79
CA LYS A 20 54.03 18.17 8.45
C LYS A 20 52.95 17.10 8.17
N LYS A 21 53.22 15.82 8.46
CA LYS A 21 52.22 14.73 8.34
C LYS A 21 51.01 14.95 9.24
N ARG A 22 51.21 15.36 10.51
CA ARG A 22 50.10 15.66 11.42
C ARG A 22 49.25 16.84 10.93
N LYS A 23 49.88 17.93 10.44
CA LYS A 23 49.18 19.07 9.83
C LYS A 23 48.37 18.62 8.60
N PHE A 24 48.96 17.81 7.72
CA PHE A 24 48.27 17.28 6.54
C PHE A 24 47.06 16.43 6.93
N ILE A 25 47.20 15.53 7.91
CA ILE A 25 46.10 14.70 8.41
C ILE A 25 45.00 15.60 9.00
N LEU A 26 45.33 16.60 9.80
CA LEU A 26 44.35 17.52 10.38
C LEU A 26 43.60 18.32 9.30
N ILE A 27 44.32 18.80 8.26
CA ILE A 27 43.69 19.49 7.13
C ILE A 27 42.76 18.54 6.37
N THR A 28 43.17 17.29 6.11
CA THR A 28 42.34 16.29 5.44
C THR A 28 41.07 15.99 6.24
N ILE A 29 41.20 15.83 7.56
CA ILE A 29 40.01 15.61 8.43
C ILE A 29 39.09 16.84 8.40
N ALA A 30 39.63 18.05 8.44
CA ALA A 30 38.86 19.29 8.37
C ALA A 30 38.12 19.41 7.03
N VAL A 31 38.74 19.05 5.92
CA VAL A 31 38.12 19.05 4.58
C VAL A 31 37.00 18.03 4.51
N ILE A 32 37.21 16.81 5.01
CA ILE A 32 36.17 15.77 5.07
C ILE A 32 34.97 16.27 5.88
N PHE A 33 35.24 16.91 7.04
CA PHE A 33 34.16 17.44 7.89
C PHE A 33 33.37 18.55 7.19
N VAL A 34 34.04 19.47 6.48
CA VAL A 34 33.41 20.54 5.70
C VAL A 34 32.56 19.93 4.56
N CYS A 35 33.07 18.95 3.83
CA CYS A 35 32.34 18.27 2.78
C CYS A 35 31.11 17.57 3.34
N ALA A 36 31.21 16.87 4.47
CA ALA A 36 30.09 16.22 5.14
C ALA A 36 29.04 17.24 5.61
N ALA A 37 29.47 18.39 6.14
CA ALA A 37 28.57 19.47 6.54
C ALA A 37 27.81 20.06 5.33
N ILE A 38 28.51 20.33 4.22
CA ILE A 38 27.90 20.83 2.98
C ILE A 38 26.90 19.80 2.43
N PHE A 39 27.29 18.53 2.41
CA PHE A 39 26.38 17.45 1.99
C PHE A 39 25.13 17.37 2.88
N TYR A 40 25.30 17.42 4.20
CA TYR A 40 24.20 17.42 5.17
C TYR A 40 23.26 18.62 4.96
N LEU A 41 23.80 19.82 4.82
CA LEU A 41 23.00 21.04 4.58
C LEU A 41 22.26 20.97 3.23
N GLY A 42 22.92 20.52 2.17
CA GLY A 42 22.31 20.30 0.86
C GLY A 42 21.21 19.26 0.89
N PHE A 43 21.44 18.13 1.55
CA PHE A 43 20.45 17.07 1.75
C PHE A 43 19.26 17.58 2.58
N HIS A 44 19.52 18.27 3.68
CA HIS A 44 18.47 18.84 4.54
C HIS A 44 17.62 19.86 3.77
N TRP A 45 18.26 20.73 2.97
CA TRP A 45 17.54 21.69 2.12
C TRP A 45 16.68 20.96 1.07
N PHE A 46 17.22 19.94 0.41
CA PHE A 46 16.51 19.14 -0.59
C PHE A 46 15.29 18.42 0.01
N VAL A 47 15.47 17.75 1.14
CA VAL A 47 14.41 17.00 1.83
C VAL A 47 13.30 17.93 2.36
N ASN A 48 13.61 19.17 2.73
CA ASN A 48 12.65 20.13 3.27
C ASN A 48 12.11 21.12 2.22
N ARG A 49 12.44 20.92 0.94
CA ARG A 49 11.99 21.81 -0.14
C ARG A 49 10.46 21.77 -0.28
N LYS A 50 9.84 22.96 -0.30
CA LYS A 50 8.42 23.18 -0.54
C LYS A 50 8.20 23.67 -1.97
N TYR A 51 7.10 23.25 -2.59
CA TYR A 51 6.72 23.67 -3.93
C TYR A 51 5.48 24.54 -3.87
N SER A 52 5.53 25.68 -4.54
CA SER A 52 4.44 26.68 -4.57
C SER A 52 3.64 26.66 -5.86
N SER A 53 4.04 25.85 -6.84
CA SER A 53 3.38 25.77 -8.14
C SER A 53 3.38 24.32 -8.64
N TYR A 54 2.48 24.03 -9.56
CA TYR A 54 2.42 22.76 -10.30
C TYR A 54 2.35 23.05 -11.79
N LYS A 55 2.75 22.09 -12.59
CA LYS A 55 2.64 22.11 -14.04
C LYS A 55 1.71 20.98 -14.47
N VAL A 56 0.72 21.31 -15.28
CA VAL A 56 -0.10 20.30 -15.95
C VAL A 56 0.67 19.86 -17.20
N GLU A 57 1.13 18.62 -17.22
CA GLU A 57 1.87 18.07 -18.36
C GLU A 57 0.94 17.56 -19.46
N TYR A 58 -0.19 16.99 -19.04
CA TYR A 58 -1.20 16.48 -19.94
C TYR A 58 -2.59 16.77 -19.38
N SER A 59 -3.52 17.12 -20.26
CA SER A 59 -4.93 17.29 -19.93
C SER A 59 -5.76 16.86 -21.14
N THR A 60 -6.73 15.99 -20.92
CA THR A 60 -7.71 15.60 -21.92
C THR A 60 -9.11 15.71 -21.35
N TYR A 61 -10.05 16.06 -22.20
CA TYR A 61 -11.45 16.00 -21.83
C TYR A 61 -11.98 14.61 -22.17
N VAL A 62 -12.34 13.86 -21.14
CA VAL A 62 -12.96 12.55 -21.30
C VAL A 62 -14.44 12.71 -21.01
N LYS A 63 -15.30 12.33 -21.96
CA LYS A 63 -16.75 12.24 -21.76
C LYS A 63 -17.09 10.95 -20.99
N ASP A 64 -16.45 10.75 -19.87
CA ASP A 64 -16.84 9.65 -18.99
C ASP A 64 -18.12 10.08 -18.25
N GLY A 65 -19.20 9.36 -18.49
CA GLY A 65 -20.38 9.49 -17.64
C GLY A 65 -20.04 9.09 -16.19
N ASN A 66 -20.95 9.33 -15.26
CA ASN A 66 -20.80 8.93 -13.83
C ASN A 66 -20.64 7.41 -13.59
N SER A 67 -20.64 6.62 -14.67
CA SER A 67 -20.52 5.15 -14.62
C SER A 67 -19.07 4.63 -14.65
N MET A 68 -18.08 5.48 -14.97
CA MET A 68 -16.67 5.05 -14.99
C MET A 68 -16.04 5.17 -13.62
N LYS A 69 -15.33 4.12 -13.24
CA LYS A 69 -14.57 4.01 -11.98
C LYS A 69 -13.07 4.00 -12.30
N TYR A 70 -12.25 4.33 -11.29
CA TYR A 70 -10.80 4.47 -11.47
C TYR A 70 -10.06 3.87 -10.28
N ILE A 71 -8.94 3.20 -10.54
CA ILE A 71 -7.99 2.75 -9.52
C ILE A 71 -6.56 3.10 -9.95
N ALA A 72 -5.64 3.18 -8.99
CA ALA A 72 -4.21 3.33 -9.26
C ALA A 72 -3.67 2.06 -9.94
N TYR A 73 -2.74 2.22 -10.87
CA TYR A 73 -2.12 1.10 -11.57
C TYR A 73 -0.74 1.50 -12.08
N ASP A 74 0.30 0.82 -11.61
CA ASP A 74 1.69 1.08 -11.98
C ASP A 74 2.01 2.59 -11.98
N ASP A 75 2.40 3.13 -13.12
CA ASP A 75 2.69 4.54 -13.35
C ASP A 75 1.46 5.37 -13.81
N GLY A 76 0.28 4.78 -13.90
CA GLY A 76 -0.92 5.37 -14.45
C GLY A 76 -2.17 5.02 -13.68
N ILE A 77 -3.26 4.81 -14.40
CA ILE A 77 -4.57 4.47 -13.85
C ILE A 77 -5.26 3.40 -14.67
N ILE A 78 -6.05 2.58 -14.02
CA ILE A 78 -7.08 1.77 -14.66
C ILE A 78 -8.37 2.58 -14.64
N ARG A 79 -9.00 2.69 -15.81
CA ARG A 79 -10.35 3.18 -16.01
C ARG A 79 -11.23 2.00 -16.41
N TYR A 80 -12.30 1.75 -15.68
CA TYR A 80 -13.18 0.61 -15.93
C TYR A 80 -14.65 0.97 -15.76
N GLY A 81 -15.50 0.28 -16.49
CA GLY A 81 -16.94 0.41 -16.48
C GLY A 81 -17.61 -0.89 -16.89
N ARG A 82 -18.89 -0.86 -17.24
CA ARG A 82 -19.66 -2.04 -17.61
C ARG A 82 -19.15 -2.74 -18.88
N ASP A 83 -18.67 -1.98 -19.83
CA ASP A 83 -18.33 -2.48 -21.17
C ASP A 83 -16.83 -2.83 -21.33
N GLY A 84 -16.01 -2.56 -20.30
CA GLY A 84 -14.60 -2.88 -20.37
C GLY A 84 -13.71 -2.07 -19.44
N VAL A 85 -12.41 -2.32 -19.58
CA VAL A 85 -11.31 -1.75 -18.80
C VAL A 85 -10.24 -1.20 -19.74
N THR A 86 -9.59 -0.10 -19.33
CA THR A 86 -8.46 0.50 -20.06
C THR A 86 -7.41 0.97 -19.06
N ALA A 87 -6.17 0.54 -19.26
CA ALA A 87 -5.02 1.13 -18.58
C ALA A 87 -4.53 2.35 -19.35
N VAL A 88 -4.28 3.43 -18.64
CA VAL A 88 -3.87 4.72 -19.18
C VAL A 88 -2.60 5.17 -18.48
N ASP A 89 -1.57 5.52 -19.25
CA ASP A 89 -0.31 6.03 -18.73
C ASP A 89 -0.42 7.49 -18.25
N ARG A 90 0.68 8.03 -17.70
CA ARG A 90 0.77 9.44 -17.25
C ARG A 90 0.50 10.47 -18.36
N LYS A 91 0.64 10.09 -19.63
CA LYS A 91 0.39 10.96 -20.79
C LYS A 91 -1.03 10.80 -21.31
N GLY A 92 -1.88 10.00 -20.65
CA GLY A 92 -3.24 9.72 -21.07
C GLY A 92 -3.33 8.79 -22.29
N GLN A 93 -2.26 8.05 -22.61
CA GLN A 93 -2.25 7.08 -23.68
C GLN A 93 -2.72 5.73 -23.18
N SER A 94 -3.58 5.05 -23.95
CA SER A 94 -3.98 3.68 -23.65
C SER A 94 -2.77 2.75 -23.77
N VAL A 95 -2.48 2.03 -22.70
CA VAL A 95 -1.41 1.01 -22.65
C VAL A 95 -1.96 -0.34 -23.11
N TRP A 96 -3.09 -0.73 -22.53
CA TRP A 96 -3.86 -1.92 -22.92
C TRP A 96 -5.34 -1.70 -22.62
N SER A 97 -6.19 -2.53 -23.17
CA SER A 97 -7.62 -2.54 -22.90
C SER A 97 -8.21 -3.94 -22.96
N GLY A 98 -9.29 -4.16 -22.22
CA GLY A 98 -10.11 -5.36 -22.24
C GLY A 98 -11.57 -5.00 -22.39
N SER A 99 -12.34 -5.87 -23.08
CA SER A 99 -13.78 -5.73 -23.25
C SER A 99 -14.50 -6.87 -22.55
N TYR A 100 -15.58 -6.55 -21.90
CA TYR A 100 -16.48 -7.47 -21.23
C TYR A 100 -17.87 -6.83 -21.13
N ASP A 101 -18.86 -7.55 -20.64
CA ASP A 101 -20.20 -7.02 -20.34
C ASP A 101 -20.53 -7.44 -18.89
N MET A 102 -20.45 -6.48 -17.97
CA MET A 102 -20.63 -6.69 -16.53
C MET A 102 -21.66 -5.71 -15.97
N ALA A 103 -22.54 -6.20 -15.11
CA ALA A 103 -23.58 -5.40 -14.50
C ALA A 103 -23.03 -4.46 -13.41
N GLU A 104 -22.16 -4.98 -12.53
CA GLU A 104 -21.57 -4.23 -11.40
C GLU A 104 -20.05 -4.48 -11.30
N PRO A 105 -19.25 -3.94 -12.23
CA PRO A 105 -17.82 -4.18 -12.24
C PRO A 105 -17.12 -3.56 -11.03
N LYS A 106 -16.25 -4.33 -10.40
CA LYS A 106 -15.32 -3.90 -9.37
C LYS A 106 -13.92 -4.39 -9.72
N ALA A 107 -12.96 -3.48 -9.74
CA ALA A 107 -11.57 -3.79 -10.07
C ALA A 107 -10.69 -3.80 -8.84
N ASP A 108 -9.66 -4.65 -8.89
CA ASP A 108 -8.52 -4.68 -7.98
C ASP A 108 -7.24 -4.81 -8.78
N ALA A 109 -6.12 -4.30 -8.22
CA ALA A 109 -4.82 -4.30 -8.88
C ALA A 109 -3.68 -4.49 -7.88
N CYS A 110 -2.70 -5.33 -8.28
CA CYS A 110 -1.47 -5.55 -7.54
C CYS A 110 -0.29 -5.61 -8.52
N GLY A 111 0.68 -4.71 -8.38
CA GLY A 111 1.77 -4.55 -9.35
C GLY A 111 1.25 -4.30 -10.76
N SER A 112 1.63 -5.16 -11.71
CA SER A 112 1.17 -5.12 -13.10
C SER A 112 -0.07 -5.98 -13.38
N SER A 113 -0.64 -6.61 -12.36
CA SER A 113 -1.81 -7.48 -12.48
C SER A 113 -3.09 -6.73 -12.11
N VAL A 114 -4.17 -7.03 -12.83
CA VAL A 114 -5.50 -6.42 -12.63
C VAL A 114 -6.56 -7.50 -12.75
N VAL A 115 -7.56 -7.45 -11.87
CA VAL A 115 -8.80 -8.20 -12.03
C VAL A 115 -9.98 -7.24 -12.03
N VAL A 116 -10.96 -7.52 -12.88
CA VAL A 116 -12.29 -6.90 -12.84
C VAL A 116 -13.30 -8.02 -12.66
N ALA A 117 -14.15 -7.93 -11.65
CA ALA A 117 -15.14 -8.91 -11.32
C ALA A 117 -16.55 -8.29 -11.38
N ASP A 118 -17.52 -9.03 -11.91
CA ASP A 118 -18.94 -8.64 -11.90
C ASP A 118 -19.54 -9.03 -10.54
N ILE A 119 -19.73 -8.06 -9.66
CA ILE A 119 -20.26 -8.31 -8.31
C ILE A 119 -21.74 -8.68 -8.39
N GLY A 120 -22.10 -9.84 -7.82
CA GLY A 120 -23.42 -10.46 -7.96
C GLY A 120 -23.59 -11.28 -9.23
N GLY A 121 -22.67 -11.16 -10.20
CA GLY A 121 -22.51 -12.00 -11.37
C GLY A 121 -21.49 -13.12 -11.15
N LYS A 122 -20.98 -13.70 -12.24
CA LYS A 122 -20.04 -14.82 -12.22
C LYS A 122 -18.79 -14.58 -13.07
N ASP A 123 -18.75 -13.47 -13.79
CA ASP A 123 -17.73 -13.23 -14.80
C ASP A 123 -16.58 -12.37 -14.24
N LEU A 124 -15.38 -12.71 -14.66
CA LEU A 124 -14.14 -11.97 -14.34
C LEU A 124 -13.31 -11.76 -15.60
N PHE A 125 -12.58 -10.66 -15.59
CA PHE A 125 -11.52 -10.37 -16.54
C PHE A 125 -10.23 -10.13 -15.78
N ALA A 126 -9.16 -10.85 -16.14
CA ALA A 126 -7.84 -10.72 -15.52
C ALA A 126 -6.78 -10.32 -16.56
N TYR A 127 -5.82 -9.48 -16.14
CA TYR A 127 -4.66 -9.07 -16.92
C TYR A 127 -3.39 -9.18 -16.05
N LYS A 128 -2.28 -9.58 -16.66
CA LYS A 128 -1.01 -9.85 -15.94
C LYS A 128 0.19 -9.29 -16.68
N GLY A 129 0.14 -8.02 -17.13
CA GLY A 129 1.28 -7.40 -17.80
C GLY A 129 1.65 -7.99 -19.17
N GLU A 130 0.80 -8.85 -19.76
CA GLU A 130 0.97 -9.48 -21.06
C GLU A 130 0.09 -8.80 -22.14
N ASP A 131 0.23 -9.18 -23.38
CA ASP A 131 -0.44 -8.48 -24.50
C ASP A 131 -1.97 -8.54 -24.45
N THR A 132 -2.56 -9.58 -23.88
CA THR A 132 -4.01 -9.77 -23.78
C THR A 132 -4.44 -10.26 -22.42
N GLY A 133 -5.56 -9.74 -21.90
CA GLY A 133 -6.21 -10.27 -20.72
C GLY A 133 -7.02 -11.53 -21.01
N VAL A 134 -7.47 -12.19 -19.96
CA VAL A 134 -8.24 -13.43 -20.00
C VAL A 134 -9.57 -13.22 -19.29
N SER A 135 -10.67 -13.61 -19.94
CA SER A 135 -11.99 -13.69 -19.31
C SER A 135 -12.23 -15.13 -18.84
N PHE A 136 -12.80 -15.26 -17.66
CA PHE A 136 -13.19 -16.54 -17.08
C PHE A 136 -14.43 -16.37 -16.20
N SER A 137 -15.10 -17.46 -15.86
CA SER A 137 -16.30 -17.44 -15.04
C SER A 137 -16.16 -18.43 -13.88
N VAL A 138 -16.85 -18.13 -12.78
CA VAL A 138 -16.91 -18.97 -11.58
C VAL A 138 -18.31 -19.57 -11.40
N ASP A 139 -18.44 -20.53 -10.50
CA ASP A 139 -19.68 -21.33 -10.37
C ASP A 139 -20.82 -20.58 -9.66
N TYR A 140 -20.48 -19.66 -8.76
CA TYR A 140 -21.45 -18.94 -7.91
C TYR A 140 -21.28 -17.42 -8.01
N PRO A 141 -22.28 -16.63 -7.60
CA PRO A 141 -22.22 -15.19 -7.61
C PRO A 141 -21.03 -14.65 -6.80
N ILE A 142 -20.33 -13.68 -7.36
CA ILE A 142 -19.14 -13.07 -6.79
C ILE A 142 -19.54 -12.00 -5.78
N VAL A 143 -18.96 -12.09 -4.59
CA VAL A 143 -19.06 -11.07 -3.53
C VAL A 143 -17.89 -10.11 -3.60
N GLN A 144 -16.68 -10.67 -3.78
CA GLN A 144 -15.44 -9.92 -3.86
C GLN A 144 -14.38 -10.69 -4.66
N ALA A 145 -13.49 -9.97 -5.29
CA ALA A 145 -12.27 -10.54 -5.89
C ALA A 145 -11.08 -9.63 -5.64
N CYS A 146 -9.90 -10.21 -5.42
CA CYS A 146 -8.62 -9.54 -5.37
C CYS A 146 -7.58 -10.33 -6.15
N ILE A 147 -6.49 -9.66 -6.54
CA ILE A 147 -5.44 -10.25 -7.38
C ILE A 147 -4.05 -10.04 -6.78
N SER A 148 -3.18 -11.03 -6.91
CA SER A 148 -1.75 -10.92 -6.58
C SER A 148 -0.95 -10.36 -7.76
N GLU A 149 0.27 -9.92 -7.49
CA GLU A 149 1.22 -9.50 -8.52
C GLU A 149 1.56 -10.66 -9.48
N GLN A 150 1.45 -11.90 -9.00
CA GLN A 150 1.66 -13.11 -9.81
C GLN A 150 0.48 -13.47 -10.72
N GLY A 151 -0.63 -12.72 -10.62
CA GLY A 151 -1.84 -12.96 -11.40
C GLY A 151 -2.77 -14.03 -10.81
N VAL A 152 -2.52 -14.52 -9.60
CA VAL A 152 -3.48 -15.37 -8.87
C VAL A 152 -4.64 -14.50 -8.41
N VAL A 153 -5.87 -14.99 -8.60
CA VAL A 153 -7.10 -14.29 -8.23
C VAL A 153 -7.76 -15.04 -7.09
N ALA A 154 -8.03 -14.37 -5.98
CA ALA A 154 -8.89 -14.88 -4.93
C ALA A 154 -10.31 -14.33 -5.13
N VAL A 155 -11.31 -15.22 -5.12
CA VAL A 155 -12.70 -14.88 -5.34
C VAL A 155 -13.53 -15.37 -4.15
N VAL A 156 -14.28 -14.47 -3.56
CA VAL A 156 -15.31 -14.79 -2.58
C VAL A 156 -16.63 -14.98 -3.33
N MET A 157 -17.21 -16.13 -3.19
CA MET A 157 -18.48 -16.52 -3.83
C MET A 157 -19.54 -16.82 -2.79
N GLU A 158 -20.79 -16.50 -3.09
CA GLU A 158 -21.95 -16.82 -2.25
C GLU A 158 -22.71 -18.00 -2.81
N GLU A 159 -22.82 -19.07 -2.02
CA GLU A 159 -23.57 -20.27 -2.33
C GLU A 159 -24.74 -20.44 -1.35
N ASN A 160 -25.98 -20.18 -1.77
CA ASN A 160 -27.21 -20.34 -1.00
C ASN A 160 -27.16 -19.94 0.48
N SER A 161 -26.44 -20.69 1.32
CA SER A 161 -26.31 -20.47 2.78
C SER A 161 -24.87 -20.55 3.28
N SER A 162 -23.91 -20.63 2.39
CA SER A 162 -22.47 -20.68 2.68
C SER A 162 -21.70 -19.76 1.73
N ASN A 163 -20.43 -19.57 2.01
CA ASN A 163 -19.53 -18.84 1.13
C ASN A 163 -18.32 -19.72 0.82
N THR A 164 -17.70 -19.48 -0.30
CA THR A 164 -16.44 -20.12 -0.67
C THR A 164 -15.42 -19.07 -1.07
N ILE A 165 -14.22 -19.17 -0.55
CA ILE A 165 -13.07 -18.41 -1.04
C ILE A 165 -12.29 -19.35 -1.93
N ALA A 166 -12.20 -19.05 -3.23
CA ALA A 166 -11.48 -19.87 -4.19
C ALA A 166 -10.33 -19.08 -4.82
N LEU A 167 -9.23 -19.77 -5.05
CA LEU A 167 -8.05 -19.21 -5.72
C LEU A 167 -7.96 -19.77 -7.13
N TYR A 168 -7.79 -18.87 -8.10
CA TYR A 168 -7.65 -19.19 -9.50
C TYR A 168 -6.34 -18.65 -10.07
N ASP A 169 -5.72 -19.42 -10.96
CA ASP A 169 -4.75 -18.88 -11.92
C ASP A 169 -5.39 -18.89 -13.33
N PRO A 170 -6.03 -17.77 -13.74
CA PRO A 170 -6.77 -17.73 -15.00
C PRO A 170 -5.89 -17.82 -16.24
N PHE A 171 -4.56 -17.67 -16.09
CA PHE A 171 -3.60 -17.73 -17.18
C PHE A 171 -3.14 -19.16 -17.48
N GLN A 172 -3.47 -20.14 -16.64
CA GLN A 172 -3.23 -21.57 -16.92
C GLN A 172 -4.25 -22.09 -17.93
N LYS A 173 -3.79 -22.97 -18.84
CA LYS A 173 -4.65 -23.59 -19.85
C LYS A 173 -5.54 -24.71 -19.31
N SER A 174 -5.16 -25.31 -18.19
CA SER A 174 -5.86 -26.38 -17.49
C SER A 174 -5.71 -26.20 -16.00
N GLU A 175 -6.70 -26.64 -15.22
CA GLU A 175 -6.68 -26.55 -13.76
C GLU A 175 -6.50 -25.12 -13.25
N GLN A 176 -7.37 -24.21 -13.71
CA GLN A 176 -7.36 -22.81 -13.26
C GLN A 176 -7.65 -22.67 -11.76
N LEU A 177 -8.45 -23.57 -11.18
CA LEU A 177 -8.72 -23.61 -9.75
C LEU A 177 -7.53 -24.20 -9.00
N LEU A 178 -6.92 -23.39 -8.13
CA LEU A 178 -5.76 -23.76 -7.32
C LEU A 178 -6.15 -24.31 -5.95
N ALA A 179 -7.15 -23.69 -5.32
CA ALA A 179 -7.61 -24.04 -3.97
C ALA A 179 -9.02 -23.53 -3.72
N GLU A 180 -9.74 -24.22 -2.82
CA GLU A 180 -11.02 -23.77 -2.28
C GLU A 180 -11.00 -23.83 -0.76
N ILE A 181 -11.58 -22.82 -0.14
CA ILE A 181 -11.79 -22.70 1.29
C ILE A 181 -13.31 -22.56 1.50
N PRO A 182 -14.03 -23.68 1.73
CA PRO A 182 -15.45 -23.61 2.05
C PRO A 182 -15.62 -22.98 3.44
N THR A 183 -16.52 -22.03 3.56
CA THR A 183 -16.88 -21.42 4.84
C THR A 183 -18.29 -21.81 5.20
N ASN A 184 -18.48 -22.36 6.40
CA ASN A 184 -19.78 -22.73 6.93
C ASN A 184 -20.40 -21.56 7.70
N VAL A 185 -21.69 -21.67 8.00
CA VAL A 185 -22.43 -20.66 8.81
C VAL A 185 -21.72 -20.37 10.16
N GLU A 186 -21.09 -21.39 10.75
CA GLU A 186 -20.35 -21.27 12.02
C GLU A 186 -19.04 -20.48 11.86
N ASP A 187 -18.46 -20.43 10.66
CA ASP A 187 -17.26 -19.66 10.37
C ASP A 187 -17.55 -18.15 10.22
N GLY A 188 -18.79 -17.80 9.97
CA GLY A 188 -19.27 -16.45 9.74
C GLY A 188 -19.34 -16.08 8.25
N TYR A 189 -19.78 -14.85 7.99
CA TYR A 189 -19.87 -14.29 6.64
C TYR A 189 -18.57 -13.53 6.32
N PRO A 190 -17.86 -13.83 5.22
CA PRO A 190 -16.67 -13.09 4.83
C PRO A 190 -17.03 -11.65 4.43
N VAL A 191 -16.50 -10.69 5.14
CA VAL A 191 -16.74 -9.26 4.92
C VAL A 191 -15.64 -8.60 4.10
N ASP A 192 -14.42 -9.12 4.21
CA ASP A 192 -13.29 -8.64 3.41
C ASP A 192 -12.21 -9.71 3.30
N VAL A 193 -11.56 -9.78 2.14
CA VAL A 193 -10.50 -10.74 1.82
C VAL A 193 -9.41 -10.02 1.05
N ASP A 194 -8.16 -10.33 1.38
CA ASP A 194 -7.01 -9.85 0.63
C ASP A 194 -5.98 -10.97 0.40
N LEU A 195 -5.22 -10.84 -0.69
CA LEU A 195 -4.23 -11.81 -1.17
C LEU A 195 -2.84 -11.17 -1.13
N SER A 196 -1.85 -11.91 -0.62
CA SER A 196 -0.46 -11.44 -0.63
C SER A 196 0.02 -11.18 -2.07
N PRO A 197 0.90 -10.18 -2.30
CA PRO A 197 1.44 -9.89 -3.62
C PRO A 197 2.07 -11.09 -4.32
N ASP A 198 2.69 -12.02 -3.60
CA ASP A 198 3.25 -13.27 -4.14
C ASP A 198 2.21 -14.38 -4.37
N GLY A 199 0.93 -14.15 -4.03
CA GLY A 199 -0.15 -15.12 -4.21
C GLY A 199 -0.11 -16.31 -3.24
N SER A 200 0.77 -16.30 -2.25
CA SER A 200 0.99 -17.47 -1.38
C SER A 200 0.08 -17.51 -0.15
N SER A 201 -0.53 -16.40 0.22
CA SER A 201 -1.28 -16.26 1.47
C SER A 201 -2.55 -15.44 1.26
N VAL A 202 -3.62 -15.83 1.96
CA VAL A 202 -4.90 -15.09 2.03
C VAL A 202 -5.18 -14.72 3.47
N VAL A 203 -5.67 -13.53 3.69
CA VAL A 203 -6.30 -13.10 4.94
C VAL A 203 -7.77 -12.83 4.70
N ALA A 204 -8.64 -13.31 5.58
CA ALA A 204 -10.08 -13.11 5.48
C ALA A 204 -10.66 -12.66 6.83
N ALA A 205 -11.47 -11.61 6.80
CA ALA A 205 -12.26 -11.18 7.94
C ALA A 205 -13.70 -11.69 7.80
N TYR A 206 -14.21 -12.27 8.84
CA TYR A 206 -15.55 -12.82 8.92
C TYR A 206 -16.38 -12.08 9.97
N LEU A 207 -17.63 -11.83 9.64
CA LEU A 207 -18.65 -11.38 10.59
C LEU A 207 -19.36 -12.61 11.16
N CYS A 208 -19.22 -12.84 12.45
CA CYS A 208 -19.88 -13.91 13.18
C CYS A 208 -20.98 -13.32 14.09
N VAL A 209 -22.11 -13.99 14.22
CA VAL A 209 -23.15 -13.61 15.17
C VAL A 209 -23.29 -14.72 16.19
N THR A 210 -22.83 -14.49 17.41
CA THR A 210 -22.88 -15.45 18.52
C THR A 210 -23.76 -14.90 19.62
N ALA A 211 -24.79 -15.65 19.97
CA ALA A 211 -25.77 -15.27 21.01
C ALA A 211 -26.37 -13.85 20.82
N GLY A 212 -26.56 -13.44 19.56
CA GLY A 212 -27.10 -12.11 19.21
C GLY A 212 -26.09 -10.97 19.23
N THR A 213 -24.81 -11.25 19.47
CA THR A 213 -23.73 -10.25 19.41
C THR A 213 -22.89 -10.45 18.15
N ALA A 214 -22.67 -9.37 17.41
CA ALA A 214 -21.78 -9.35 16.26
C ALA A 214 -20.33 -9.33 16.71
N GLN A 215 -19.51 -10.17 16.12
CA GLN A 215 -18.08 -10.33 16.40
C GLN A 215 -17.34 -10.52 15.09
N SER A 216 -16.05 -10.23 15.06
CA SER A 216 -15.20 -10.58 13.93
C SER A 216 -14.27 -11.74 14.23
N ARG A 217 -14.11 -12.61 13.26
CA ARG A 217 -13.03 -13.59 13.21
C ARG A 217 -12.13 -13.27 12.02
N VAL A 218 -10.82 -13.29 12.21
CA VAL A 218 -9.86 -13.17 11.12
C VAL A 218 -9.12 -14.48 10.99
N ALA A 219 -9.07 -15.02 9.77
CA ALA A 219 -8.37 -16.26 9.44
C ALA A 219 -7.24 -15.97 8.44
N PHE A 220 -6.13 -16.67 8.61
CA PHE A 220 -4.94 -16.57 7.81
C PHE A 220 -4.70 -17.93 7.14
N TYR A 221 -4.61 -17.91 5.81
CA TYR A 221 -4.39 -19.09 5.00
C TYR A 221 -3.05 -18.99 4.29
N ASN A 222 -2.34 -20.11 4.17
CA ASN A 222 -1.07 -20.19 3.46
C ASN A 222 -1.07 -21.42 2.54
N PHE A 223 -0.85 -21.20 1.26
CA PHE A 223 -0.93 -22.21 0.20
C PHE A 223 0.42 -22.83 -0.16
N THR A 224 1.47 -22.50 0.61
CA THR A 224 2.78 -23.16 0.50
C THR A 224 2.79 -24.46 1.30
N ASP A 225 3.93 -25.15 1.31
CA ASP A 225 4.11 -26.40 2.08
C ASP A 225 3.75 -26.29 3.57
N VAL A 226 3.78 -25.08 4.14
CA VAL A 226 3.43 -24.82 5.55
C VAL A 226 1.94 -25.08 5.83
N GLY A 227 1.06 -24.73 4.91
CA GLY A 227 -0.38 -24.91 5.05
C GLY A 227 -0.92 -26.29 4.69
N LYS A 228 -0.13 -27.12 4.00
CA LYS A 228 -0.56 -28.42 3.44
C LYS A 228 -1.29 -29.35 4.42
N ASN A 229 -0.88 -29.37 5.69
CA ASN A 229 -1.41 -30.29 6.70
C ASN A 229 -2.58 -29.70 7.51
N ALA A 230 -2.96 -28.44 7.26
CA ALA A 230 -3.95 -27.71 8.04
C ALA A 230 -5.10 -27.14 7.17
N ASN A 231 -5.38 -27.74 6.01
CA ASN A 231 -6.32 -27.21 5.01
C ASN A 231 -6.02 -25.72 4.70
N CYS A 232 -4.75 -25.40 4.57
CA CYS A 232 -4.20 -24.05 4.38
C CYS A 232 -4.40 -23.07 5.55
N LEU A 233 -5.19 -23.37 6.56
CA LEU A 233 -5.42 -22.50 7.72
C LEU A 233 -4.21 -22.54 8.67
N VAL A 234 -3.44 -21.45 8.72
CA VAL A 234 -2.23 -21.34 9.56
C VAL A 234 -2.44 -20.53 10.81
N GLY A 235 -3.58 -19.85 10.94
CA GLY A 235 -3.96 -19.11 12.15
C GLY A 235 -5.34 -18.51 12.05
N ALA A 236 -5.95 -18.25 13.21
CA ALA A 236 -7.20 -17.50 13.32
C ALA A 236 -7.22 -16.72 14.64
N HIS A 237 -7.92 -15.60 14.65
CA HIS A 237 -8.11 -14.77 15.84
C HIS A 237 -9.52 -14.21 15.89
N ASN A 238 -10.14 -14.24 17.07
CA ASN A 238 -11.48 -13.70 17.30
C ASN A 238 -11.38 -12.32 17.96
N TYR A 239 -12.12 -11.38 17.42
CA TYR A 239 -12.30 -10.02 17.92
C TYR A 239 -13.70 -9.88 18.48
N ASN A 240 -13.85 -9.99 19.82
CA ASN A 240 -15.16 -10.00 20.47
C ASN A 240 -15.72 -8.59 20.71
N ASP A 241 -14.82 -7.59 20.77
CA ASP A 241 -15.16 -6.23 21.18
C ASP A 241 -15.05 -5.22 20.04
N THR A 242 -14.76 -5.67 18.82
CA THR A 242 -14.65 -4.80 17.64
C THR A 242 -14.97 -5.56 16.36
N LEU A 243 -15.51 -4.85 15.37
CA LEU A 243 -15.72 -5.39 14.03
C LEU A 243 -14.53 -5.00 13.14
N ILE A 244 -13.98 -6.00 12.46
CA ILE A 244 -12.95 -5.81 11.45
C ILE A 244 -13.64 -5.62 10.12
N SER A 245 -13.54 -4.43 9.55
CA SER A 245 -14.23 -4.03 8.31
C SER A 245 -13.36 -4.18 7.06
N LYS A 246 -12.03 -4.19 7.24
CA LYS A 246 -11.09 -4.31 6.14
C LYS A 246 -9.83 -5.02 6.58
N VAL A 247 -9.30 -5.85 5.69
CA VAL A 247 -8.00 -6.50 5.80
C VAL A 247 -7.13 -6.08 4.61
N SER A 248 -5.83 -5.93 4.82
CA SER A 248 -4.93 -5.57 3.71
C SER A 248 -3.52 -6.04 3.97
N PHE A 249 -2.91 -6.66 2.96
CA PHE A 249 -1.49 -6.98 3.00
C PHE A 249 -0.63 -5.71 2.91
N MET A 250 0.48 -5.75 3.63
CA MET A 250 1.58 -4.79 3.58
C MET A 250 2.83 -5.57 3.11
N GLY A 251 2.99 -5.70 1.80
CA GLY A 251 3.93 -6.67 1.21
C GLY A 251 3.50 -8.12 1.44
N ASN A 252 4.44 -9.07 1.42
CA ASN A 252 4.13 -10.51 1.48
C ASN A 252 3.96 -11.09 2.88
N SER A 253 4.36 -10.36 3.92
CA SER A 253 4.51 -10.93 5.27
C SER A 253 3.66 -10.25 6.33
N ASP A 254 3.27 -9.02 6.10
CA ASP A 254 2.60 -8.19 7.08
C ASP A 254 1.17 -7.89 6.63
N VAL A 255 0.26 -7.78 7.60
CA VAL A 255 -1.16 -7.53 7.35
C VAL A 255 -1.65 -6.47 8.33
N CYS A 256 -2.42 -5.53 7.83
CA CYS A 256 -3.18 -4.57 8.62
C CYS A 256 -4.66 -4.93 8.61
N LEU A 257 -5.26 -5.00 9.79
CA LEU A 257 -6.68 -5.21 9.99
C LEU A 257 -7.27 -3.91 10.53
N PHE A 258 -8.24 -3.34 9.83
CA PHE A 258 -8.92 -2.11 10.26
C PHE A 258 -10.20 -2.45 11.02
N GLY A 259 -10.25 -2.03 12.28
CA GLY A 259 -11.42 -2.12 13.13
C GLY A 259 -12.12 -0.77 13.30
N GLU A 260 -13.22 -0.75 14.05
CA GLU A 260 -14.05 0.46 14.26
C GLU A 260 -13.29 1.61 14.90
N SER A 261 -12.40 1.33 15.84
CA SER A 261 -11.69 2.35 16.61
C SER A 261 -10.17 2.30 16.46
N GLY A 262 -9.66 1.51 15.50
CA GLY A 262 -8.22 1.36 15.35
C GLY A 262 -7.80 0.33 14.31
N PHE A 263 -6.56 -0.10 14.43
CA PHE A 263 -6.02 -1.14 13.55
C PHE A 263 -5.12 -2.12 14.32
N TYR A 264 -4.98 -3.31 13.77
CA TYR A 264 -4.17 -4.40 14.30
C TYR A 264 -3.15 -4.82 13.24
N LEU A 265 -1.89 -4.95 13.64
CA LEU A 265 -0.79 -5.34 12.77
C LEU A 265 -0.42 -6.79 13.04
N TRP A 266 -0.35 -7.58 11.99
CA TRP A 266 0.04 -8.98 12.01
C TRP A 266 1.23 -9.21 11.10
N THR A 267 2.09 -10.16 11.45
CA THR A 267 3.29 -10.49 10.69
C THR A 267 3.49 -12.00 10.62
N ASN A 268 4.36 -12.43 9.71
CA ASN A 268 4.76 -13.84 9.54
C ASN A 268 3.60 -14.75 9.11
N MET A 269 3.16 -14.61 7.87
CA MET A 269 2.02 -15.38 7.32
C MET A 269 2.24 -16.91 7.21
N LYS A 270 3.40 -17.41 7.61
CA LYS A 270 3.61 -18.87 7.83
C LYS A 270 3.18 -19.31 9.23
N GLN A 271 3.28 -18.43 10.20
CA GLN A 271 2.81 -18.59 11.57
C GLN A 271 2.37 -17.22 12.08
N PRO A 272 1.13 -16.80 11.76
CA PRO A 272 0.65 -15.46 12.00
C PRO A 272 0.77 -15.04 13.46
N LYS A 273 1.34 -13.87 13.69
CA LYS A 273 1.56 -13.30 15.00
C LYS A 273 1.19 -11.83 15.01
N GLN A 274 0.43 -11.41 16.02
CA GLN A 274 0.11 -10.00 16.19
C GLN A 274 1.38 -9.25 16.59
N ALA A 275 1.79 -8.29 15.73
CA ALA A 275 2.95 -7.42 15.94
C ALA A 275 2.60 -6.19 16.77
N GLY A 276 1.36 -5.67 16.63
CA GLY A 276 0.93 -4.49 17.36
C GLY A 276 -0.54 -4.20 17.19
N LYS A 277 -1.01 -3.20 17.94
CA LYS A 277 -2.34 -2.61 17.77
C LYS A 277 -2.29 -1.12 18.09
N LYS A 278 -3.17 -0.35 17.47
CA LYS A 278 -3.44 1.06 17.79
C LYS A 278 -4.94 1.26 17.92
N GLU A 279 -5.35 1.86 19.01
CA GLU A 279 -6.74 2.22 19.28
C GLU A 279 -6.81 3.72 19.53
N PHE A 280 -7.85 4.34 19.02
CA PHE A 280 -8.09 5.77 19.07
C PHE A 280 -9.43 6.04 19.76
N LYS A 281 -9.53 7.16 20.47
CA LYS A 281 -10.78 7.63 21.05
C LYS A 281 -11.57 8.47 20.06
N GLU A 282 -10.85 9.10 19.13
CA GLU A 282 -11.38 9.92 18.07
C GLU A 282 -11.88 9.04 16.93
N GLU A 283 -12.88 9.49 16.22
CA GLU A 283 -13.41 8.84 15.04
C GLU A 283 -12.37 8.81 13.92
N ILE A 284 -12.22 7.66 13.26
CA ILE A 284 -11.36 7.49 12.09
C ILE A 284 -12.12 7.95 10.86
N GLN A 285 -11.72 9.09 10.29
CA GLN A 285 -12.30 9.64 9.05
C GLN A 285 -11.75 8.94 7.79
N SER A 286 -10.46 8.59 7.82
CA SER A 286 -9.78 7.94 6.71
C SER A 286 -8.71 7.00 7.22
N ALA A 287 -8.54 5.86 6.54
CA ALA A 287 -7.47 4.92 6.75
C ALA A 287 -6.79 4.64 5.40
N PHE A 288 -5.48 4.57 5.38
CA PHE A 288 -4.66 4.36 4.19
C PHE A 288 -3.38 3.61 4.55
N LEU A 289 -2.81 2.92 3.59
CA LEU A 289 -1.58 2.16 3.80
C LEU A 289 -0.75 2.07 2.51
N ASP A 290 0.51 1.73 2.67
CA ASP A 290 1.41 1.18 1.65
C ASP A 290 2.10 -0.08 2.21
N ASP A 291 3.09 -0.61 1.50
CA ASP A 291 3.81 -1.83 1.91
C ASP A 291 4.56 -1.70 3.25
N ALA A 292 4.78 -0.49 3.75
CA ALA A 292 5.60 -0.23 4.93
C ALA A 292 4.90 0.58 6.02
N HIS A 293 3.79 1.26 5.69
CA HIS A 293 3.16 2.21 6.58
C HIS A 293 1.64 2.06 6.62
N VAL A 294 1.07 2.35 7.80
CA VAL A 294 -0.37 2.51 8.01
C VAL A 294 -0.64 3.90 8.51
N GLY A 295 -1.56 4.60 7.89
CA GLY A 295 -1.99 5.94 8.27
C GLY A 295 -3.47 6.02 8.60
N VAL A 296 -3.82 6.92 9.51
CA VAL A 296 -5.20 7.29 9.83
C VAL A 296 -5.33 8.80 9.91
N ILE A 297 -6.49 9.32 9.53
CA ILE A 297 -6.92 10.67 9.86
C ILE A 297 -8.04 10.55 10.89
N LEU A 298 -7.78 11.09 12.07
CA LEU A 298 -8.71 11.12 13.20
C LEU A 298 -9.45 12.46 13.21
N GLN A 299 -10.74 12.44 13.50
CA GLN A 299 -11.53 13.66 13.62
C GLN A 299 -11.16 14.40 14.91
N LYS A 300 -10.67 15.64 14.78
CA LYS A 300 -10.37 16.49 15.93
C LYS A 300 -11.48 17.51 16.19
N ASN A 301 -11.99 18.13 15.14
CA ASN A 301 -13.15 19.03 15.13
C ASN A 301 -13.72 19.13 13.70
N SER A 302 -14.70 20.01 13.44
CA SER A 302 -15.33 20.16 12.12
C SER A 302 -14.35 20.46 10.97
N ASP A 303 -13.27 21.18 11.25
CA ASP A 303 -12.39 21.73 10.23
C ASP A 303 -10.97 21.12 10.23
N THR A 304 -10.66 20.34 11.27
CA THR A 304 -9.30 19.84 11.49
C THR A 304 -9.31 18.36 11.83
N GLY A 305 -8.55 17.59 11.08
CA GLY A 305 -8.18 16.20 11.37
C GLY A 305 -6.77 16.09 11.97
N LEU A 306 -6.50 14.99 12.61
CA LEU A 306 -5.17 14.60 13.10
C LEU A 306 -4.68 13.42 12.30
N MET A 307 -3.74 13.66 11.41
CA MET A 307 -3.11 12.60 10.61
C MET A 307 -1.98 11.95 11.40
N LYS A 308 -2.05 10.65 11.56
CA LYS A 308 -1.02 9.82 12.18
C LYS A 308 -0.59 8.71 11.23
N VAL A 309 0.70 8.45 11.17
CA VAL A 309 1.26 7.37 10.36
C VAL A 309 2.19 6.53 11.21
N TYR A 310 2.13 5.22 11.00
CA TYR A 310 2.88 4.21 11.73
C TYR A 310 3.58 3.28 10.76
N THR A 311 4.71 2.74 11.17
CA THR A 311 5.39 1.64 10.46
C THR A 311 4.67 0.31 10.69
N ALA A 312 5.00 -0.73 9.93
CA ALA A 312 4.43 -2.07 10.06
C ALA A 312 4.67 -2.72 11.45
N ASP A 313 5.67 -2.28 12.20
CA ASP A 313 5.90 -2.68 13.60
C ASP A 313 5.17 -1.80 14.63
N GLY A 314 4.41 -0.79 14.17
CA GLY A 314 3.59 0.09 14.99
C GLY A 314 4.31 1.31 15.57
N ALA A 315 5.53 1.65 15.15
CA ALA A 315 6.18 2.90 15.57
C ALA A 315 5.53 4.12 14.88
N GLU A 316 5.21 5.17 15.64
CA GLU A 316 4.66 6.41 15.08
C GLU A 316 5.77 7.21 14.36
N VAL A 317 5.59 7.46 13.06
CA VAL A 317 6.54 8.22 12.21
C VAL A 317 6.04 9.60 11.87
N LEU A 318 4.72 9.84 11.94
CA LEU A 318 4.12 11.14 11.66
C LEU A 318 2.91 11.38 12.56
N ASN A 319 2.83 12.61 13.06
CA ASN A 319 1.69 13.11 13.80
C ASN A 319 1.53 14.60 13.50
N THR A 320 0.52 14.97 12.71
CA THR A 320 0.34 16.35 12.26
C THR A 320 -1.14 16.67 12.04
N SER A 321 -1.50 17.93 12.24
CA SER A 321 -2.86 18.40 11.93
C SER A 321 -3.00 18.65 10.43
N VAL A 322 -4.16 18.23 9.87
CA VAL A 322 -4.55 18.43 8.48
C VAL A 322 -5.97 19.01 8.43
N ALA A 323 -6.39 19.53 7.29
CA ALA A 323 -7.79 19.91 7.09
C ALA A 323 -8.67 18.64 7.09
N SER A 324 -9.92 18.78 7.51
CA SER A 324 -10.88 17.65 7.58
C SER A 324 -11.66 17.41 6.29
N ASP A 325 -11.50 18.27 5.27
CA ASP A 325 -12.23 18.25 4.01
C ASP A 325 -11.65 17.32 2.94
N TYR A 326 -10.56 16.60 3.25
CA TYR A 326 -9.97 15.65 2.33
C TYR A 326 -10.81 14.37 2.22
N THR A 327 -11.21 14.05 0.98
CA THR A 327 -12.03 12.88 0.65
C THR A 327 -11.22 11.71 0.10
N ASN A 328 -9.99 11.96 -0.36
CA ASN A 328 -9.09 10.93 -0.84
C ASN A 328 -7.72 11.12 -0.18
N VAL A 329 -7.25 10.06 0.46
CA VAL A 329 -5.95 10.04 1.14
C VAL A 329 -5.22 8.77 0.71
N GLN A 330 -3.98 8.94 0.25
CA GLN A 330 -3.13 7.84 -0.20
C GLN A 330 -1.70 8.06 0.27
N ILE A 331 -0.97 6.97 0.44
CA ILE A 331 0.46 6.99 0.72
C ILE A 331 1.18 6.21 -0.37
N ALA A 332 2.21 6.80 -0.95
CA ALA A 332 3.05 6.16 -1.94
C ALA A 332 4.41 6.85 -2.03
N GLY A 333 5.46 6.07 -2.21
CA GLY A 333 6.82 6.58 -2.38
C GLY A 333 7.34 7.43 -1.21
N GLY A 334 6.84 7.20 0.01
CA GLY A 334 7.18 7.97 1.20
C GLY A 334 6.51 9.35 1.27
N GLU A 335 5.48 9.59 0.46
CA GLU A 335 4.68 10.82 0.45
C GLU A 335 3.20 10.49 0.69
N ILE A 336 2.51 11.38 1.40
CA ILE A 336 1.09 11.27 1.69
C ILE A 336 0.36 12.33 0.88
N LEU A 337 -0.56 11.88 0.05
CA LEU A 337 -1.36 12.69 -0.83
C LEU A 337 -2.76 12.83 -0.24
N LEU A 338 -3.18 14.06 -0.03
CA LEU A 338 -4.51 14.40 0.47
C LEU A 338 -5.22 15.27 -0.56
N CYS A 339 -6.39 14.85 -1.01
CA CYS A 339 -7.17 15.61 -1.97
C CYS A 339 -8.64 15.70 -1.59
N SER A 340 -9.21 16.87 -1.79
CA SER A 340 -10.64 17.12 -1.89
C SER A 340 -10.99 17.36 -3.37
N THR A 341 -12.21 17.75 -3.65
CA THR A 341 -12.65 18.01 -5.03
C THR A 341 -11.86 19.13 -5.72
N THR A 342 -11.28 20.07 -4.98
CA THR A 342 -10.56 21.23 -5.55
C THR A 342 -9.24 21.54 -4.86
N HIS A 343 -8.90 20.82 -3.80
CA HIS A 343 -7.72 21.12 -2.99
C HIS A 343 -6.86 19.87 -2.84
N CYS A 344 -5.55 20.02 -3.05
CA CYS A 344 -4.58 18.95 -2.84
C CYS A 344 -3.41 19.41 -1.99
N ALA A 345 -3.00 18.54 -1.08
CA ALA A 345 -1.80 18.68 -0.27
C ALA A 345 -0.94 17.41 -0.35
N VAL A 346 0.36 17.59 -0.28
CA VAL A 346 1.33 16.49 -0.23
C VAL A 346 2.20 16.69 0.99
N TYR A 347 2.27 15.66 1.83
CA TYR A 347 3.13 15.62 3.00
C TYR A 347 4.22 14.56 2.82
N ARG A 348 5.38 14.82 3.35
CA ARG A 348 6.41 13.79 3.55
C ARG A 348 6.25 13.16 4.93
N LEU A 349 6.74 11.93 5.10
CA LEU A 349 6.69 11.23 6.38
C LEU A 349 7.41 11.98 7.53
N ASN A 350 8.32 12.89 7.21
CA ASN A 350 8.95 13.77 8.21
C ASN A 350 8.08 14.97 8.63
N GLY A 351 6.82 15.03 8.19
CA GLY A 351 5.87 16.09 8.52
C GLY A 351 5.97 17.36 7.67
N VAL A 352 6.90 17.43 6.75
CA VAL A 352 7.03 18.58 5.86
C VAL A 352 5.89 18.58 4.85
N LYS A 353 5.08 19.65 4.86
CA LYS A 353 4.09 19.91 3.81
C LYS A 353 4.84 20.36 2.55
N LYS A 354 5.01 19.44 1.60
CA LYS A 354 5.74 19.64 0.35
C LYS A 354 4.96 20.52 -0.63
N PHE A 355 3.64 20.34 -0.68
CA PHE A 355 2.73 21.02 -1.58
C PHE A 355 1.39 21.25 -0.89
N ASP A 356 0.71 22.36 -1.22
CA ASP A 356 -0.61 22.68 -0.68
C ASP A 356 -1.25 23.76 -1.58
N LYS A 357 -2.25 23.35 -2.37
CA LYS A 357 -2.86 24.24 -3.38
C LYS A 357 -4.31 23.90 -3.67
N THR A 358 -5.09 24.94 -3.87
CA THR A 358 -6.37 24.85 -4.56
C THR A 358 -6.12 24.76 -6.07
N LEU A 359 -6.73 23.80 -6.71
CA LEU A 359 -6.61 23.54 -8.14
C LEU A 359 -7.64 24.35 -8.92
N LYS A 360 -7.32 24.62 -10.19
CA LYS A 360 -8.19 25.40 -11.08
C LYS A 360 -9.41 24.62 -11.56
N SER A 361 -9.37 23.30 -11.52
CA SER A 361 -10.43 22.39 -11.97
C SER A 361 -10.81 21.46 -10.84
N GLN A 362 -12.05 20.99 -10.84
CA GLN A 362 -12.49 19.92 -9.93
C GLN A 362 -11.79 18.61 -10.29
N ILE A 363 -11.48 17.82 -9.27
CA ILE A 363 -10.85 16.51 -9.38
C ILE A 363 -11.86 15.47 -8.90
N SER A 364 -12.04 14.43 -9.71
CA SER A 364 -12.83 13.25 -9.31
C SER A 364 -11.95 12.17 -8.68
N TYR A 365 -10.73 12.01 -9.18
CA TYR A 365 -9.77 11.00 -8.72
C TYR A 365 -8.36 11.56 -8.74
N PHE A 366 -7.54 11.13 -7.80
CA PHE A 366 -6.15 11.52 -7.67
C PHE A 366 -5.33 10.32 -7.21
N PHE A 367 -4.28 10.01 -7.94
CA PHE A 367 -3.41 8.88 -7.66
C PHE A 367 -1.94 9.33 -7.68
N PRO A 368 -1.10 8.80 -6.79
CA PRO A 368 0.33 9.04 -6.85
C PRO A 368 0.93 8.33 -8.06
N ALA A 369 1.79 9.00 -8.78
CA ALA A 369 2.65 8.35 -9.76
C ALA A 369 3.88 7.79 -9.05
N ASN A 370 4.17 6.52 -9.24
CA ASN A 370 5.19 5.75 -8.49
C ASN A 370 6.64 6.21 -8.66
N LYS A 371 6.92 7.30 -9.37
CA LYS A 371 8.26 7.90 -9.43
C LYS A 371 8.15 9.41 -9.50
N THR A 372 8.35 10.06 -8.38
CA THR A 372 8.77 11.46 -8.35
C THR A 372 10.25 11.53 -8.66
N ASN A 373 10.62 11.80 -9.89
CA ASN A 373 11.95 12.32 -10.22
C ASN A 373 11.99 13.81 -9.95
#